data_b9af82b6f4adb5121f8cef810fbb4d81
#
_entry.id   b9af82b6f4adb5121f8cef810fbb4d81
#
_cell.length_a   1.000
_cell.length_b   1.000
_cell.length_c   1.000
_cell.angle_alpha   90.00
_cell.angle_beta   90.00
_cell.angle_gamma   90.00
#
_symmetry.space_group_name_H-M   'P 1'
#
loop_
_entity.id
_entity.type
_entity.pdbx_description
1 polymer ?
#
loop_
_entity_poly.entity_id
_entity_poly.type
_entity_poly.pdbx_seq_one_letter_code
_entity_poly.pdbx_strand_id
1 'polypeptide(L)'
;MTLRILSGSENQEPEGILDDFARERGVNIEMEYQGSLDIMRTLQGETVDYDAVWPASSLWLTAGDTQYRVKHAQSISITPVVFGIRQGLAEELGFVGTEVSVSDLLSAIQAGELEFCMTSATQSNSGCSAYIGFLYALLGNPDVITSENLQTPGLAEQITQLLSGVDRSSGSSDWLKDLFLTGGYDAMVNYECLVISANQELEARGEETLYAVYPYDGLSIADSPLGYVDNGDAEKEQAFLDLQEYLLSDEVQNEIQRTGRRTGYEGVSAENADVFRADWGVQPDRVLSPIRMPSTDVLMECLDLYQTQFRKPSLTVYCLDYSGSMEGTGREQMVEAMSQILIQENAEQNLLQASEHEVNILIPFEGYPRDVYTAVGNGEELEALYTQVEAEEAVGGTDIYYAAMEGLRQLKNYDLSQYTPAIILLTDGVSDGSFSDFRDGYEAFGADV
;
A
#
# COMPACT_ATOMS: atom_id res chain seq x y z
N MET A 1 21.57 3.42 -24.60
CA MET A 1 20.14 3.05 -24.63
C MET A 1 19.64 3.04 -23.19
N THR A 2 18.43 3.52 -22.94
CA THR A 2 17.78 3.51 -21.62
C THR A 2 16.49 2.68 -21.69
N LEU A 3 16.31 1.78 -20.74
CA LEU A 3 15.04 1.11 -20.47
C LEU A 3 14.40 1.78 -19.26
N ARG A 4 13.18 2.32 -19.41
CA ARG A 4 12.38 2.89 -18.32
C ARG A 4 11.36 1.86 -17.87
N ILE A 5 11.42 1.48 -16.59
CA ILE A 5 10.59 0.42 -16.01
C ILE A 5 9.73 1.02 -14.90
N LEU A 6 8.41 0.88 -15.04
CA LEU A 6 7.45 1.22 -13.99
C LEU A 6 7.19 -0.03 -13.14
N SER A 7 7.53 0.03 -11.85
CA SER A 7 7.57 -1.14 -10.96
C SER A 7 6.81 -0.93 -9.67
N GLY A 8 6.38 -2.02 -9.04
CA GLY A 8 5.97 -2.03 -7.66
C GLY A 8 7.14 -1.73 -6.72
N SER A 9 6.87 -1.08 -5.59
CA SER A 9 7.90 -0.65 -4.63
C SER A 9 8.66 -1.82 -3.98
N GLU A 10 8.06 -2.99 -3.92
CA GLU A 10 8.70 -4.22 -3.42
C GLU A 10 9.95 -4.63 -4.23
N ASN A 11 10.11 -4.12 -5.44
CA ASN A 11 11.27 -4.39 -6.30
C ASN A 11 12.43 -3.39 -6.11
N GLN A 12 12.43 -2.57 -5.07
CA GLN A 12 13.57 -1.70 -4.74
C GLN A 12 14.77 -2.50 -4.23
N GLU A 13 14.55 -3.49 -3.37
CA GLU A 13 15.64 -4.30 -2.81
C GLU A 13 16.50 -5.02 -3.87
N PRO A 14 15.93 -5.68 -4.91
CA PRO A 14 16.72 -6.30 -5.96
C PRO A 14 17.30 -5.33 -7.00
N GLU A 15 17.18 -4.02 -6.83
CA GLU A 15 17.68 -3.02 -7.79
C GLU A 15 19.20 -3.17 -8.07
N GLY A 16 19.99 -3.60 -7.07
CA GLY A 16 21.41 -3.90 -7.25
C GLY A 16 21.70 -4.97 -8.32
N ILE A 17 20.79 -5.94 -8.50
CA ILE A 17 20.88 -6.96 -9.56
C ILE A 17 20.70 -6.32 -10.95
N LEU A 18 19.82 -5.33 -11.06
CA LEU A 18 19.61 -4.57 -12.29
C LEU A 18 20.81 -3.70 -12.63
N ASP A 19 21.47 -3.11 -11.63
CA ASP A 19 22.70 -2.33 -11.80
C ASP A 19 23.85 -3.19 -12.33
N ASP A 20 23.94 -4.45 -11.91
CA ASP A 20 24.95 -5.38 -12.40
C ASP A 20 24.71 -5.70 -13.88
N PHE A 21 23.48 -5.98 -14.28
CA PHE A 21 23.11 -6.15 -15.69
C PHE A 21 23.41 -4.88 -16.50
N ALA A 22 23.02 -3.71 -16.01
CA ALA A 22 23.22 -2.42 -16.66
C ALA A 22 24.70 -2.18 -16.95
N ARG A 23 25.57 -2.49 -15.98
CA ARG A 23 27.02 -2.38 -16.07
C ARG A 23 27.62 -3.36 -17.09
N GLU A 24 27.16 -4.61 -17.10
CA GLU A 24 27.66 -5.66 -17.98
C GLU A 24 27.25 -5.44 -19.43
N ARG A 25 26.04 -4.98 -19.67
CA ARG A 25 25.47 -4.85 -21.02
C ARG A 25 25.56 -3.44 -21.61
N GLY A 26 25.92 -2.44 -20.80
CA GLY A 26 25.98 -1.04 -21.24
C GLY A 26 24.61 -0.45 -21.56
N VAL A 27 23.56 -0.95 -20.91
CA VAL A 27 22.18 -0.46 -20.97
C VAL A 27 21.91 0.31 -19.68
N ASN A 28 21.34 1.51 -19.78
CA ASN A 28 20.87 2.24 -18.61
C ASN A 28 19.46 1.74 -18.24
N ILE A 29 19.22 1.44 -16.97
CA ILE A 29 17.87 1.08 -16.44
C ILE A 29 17.44 2.20 -15.53
N GLU A 30 16.24 2.72 -15.78
CA GLU A 30 15.58 3.73 -14.95
C GLU A 30 14.33 3.12 -14.34
N MET A 31 14.36 2.91 -13.03
CA MET A 31 13.23 2.41 -12.26
C MET A 31 12.39 3.57 -11.74
N GLU A 32 11.07 3.45 -11.90
CA GLU A 32 10.10 4.31 -11.24
C GLU A 32 9.14 3.42 -10.44
N TYR A 33 8.87 3.79 -9.18
CA TYR A 33 8.10 2.96 -8.26
C TYR A 33 6.74 3.56 -7.97
N GLN A 34 5.70 2.73 -8.16
CA GLN A 34 4.30 3.08 -7.88
C GLN A 34 3.55 1.88 -7.30
N GLY A 35 2.34 2.10 -6.77
CA GLY A 35 1.45 1.00 -6.42
C GLY A 35 0.99 0.23 -7.67
N SER A 36 0.74 -1.06 -7.52
CA SER A 36 0.34 -1.91 -8.68
C SER A 36 -0.99 -1.48 -9.31
N LEU A 37 -1.90 -0.84 -8.55
CA LEU A 37 -3.12 -0.27 -9.10
C LEU A 37 -2.85 0.97 -9.97
N ASP A 38 -1.85 1.77 -9.61
CA ASP A 38 -1.44 2.91 -10.44
C ASP A 38 -0.73 2.46 -11.72
N ILE A 39 0.04 1.35 -11.65
CA ILE A 39 0.59 0.69 -12.85
C ILE A 39 -0.56 0.23 -13.77
N MET A 40 -1.60 -0.39 -13.20
CA MET A 40 -2.81 -0.77 -13.96
C MET A 40 -3.44 0.45 -14.66
N ARG A 41 -3.64 1.56 -13.95
CA ARG A 41 -4.20 2.80 -14.51
C ARG A 41 -3.32 3.38 -15.61
N THR A 42 -2.00 3.36 -15.42
CA THR A 42 -1.03 3.79 -16.44
C THR A 42 -1.19 2.96 -17.71
N LEU A 43 -1.35 1.63 -17.60
CA LEU A 43 -1.58 0.74 -18.73
C LEU A 43 -2.93 1.00 -19.44
N GLN A 44 -3.96 1.45 -18.72
CA GLN A 44 -5.26 1.82 -19.29
C GLN A 44 -5.22 3.14 -20.07
N GLY A 45 -4.20 3.96 -19.84
CA GLY A 45 -4.03 5.26 -20.50
C GLY A 45 -3.87 5.15 -22.02
N GLU A 46 -4.09 6.26 -22.74
CA GLU A 46 -3.93 6.32 -24.19
C GLU A 46 -2.48 6.08 -24.63
N THR A 47 -1.53 6.57 -23.83
CA THR A 47 -0.08 6.39 -24.01
C THR A 47 0.54 5.80 -22.76
N VAL A 48 1.62 5.04 -22.93
CA VAL A 48 2.44 4.50 -21.84
C VAL A 48 3.88 4.90 -22.10
N ASP A 49 4.42 5.78 -21.26
CA ASP A 49 5.76 6.36 -21.43
C ASP A 49 6.89 5.51 -20.81
N TYR A 50 6.65 4.21 -20.65
CA TYR A 50 7.60 3.24 -20.13
C TYR A 50 7.89 2.16 -21.17
N ASP A 51 9.07 1.56 -21.08
CA ASP A 51 9.49 0.45 -21.95
C ASP A 51 9.11 -0.91 -21.36
N ALA A 52 8.92 -0.97 -20.03
CA ALA A 52 8.47 -2.17 -19.35
C ALA A 52 7.64 -1.83 -18.09
N VAL A 53 6.85 -2.81 -17.65
CA VAL A 53 6.08 -2.75 -16.41
C VAL A 53 6.37 -3.98 -15.57
N TRP A 54 6.46 -3.76 -14.23
CA TRP A 54 6.77 -4.82 -13.27
C TRP A 54 5.88 -4.71 -12.03
N PRO A 55 4.57 -4.96 -12.14
CA PRO A 55 3.68 -4.97 -10.99
C PRO A 55 3.90 -6.19 -10.10
N ALA A 56 3.39 -6.15 -8.88
CA ALA A 56 3.48 -7.26 -7.95
C ALA A 56 2.73 -8.52 -8.41
N SER A 57 1.67 -8.36 -9.22
CA SER A 57 0.85 -9.49 -9.69
C SER A 57 0.43 -9.33 -11.14
N SER A 58 0.38 -10.44 -11.88
CA SER A 58 -0.16 -10.56 -13.23
C SER A 58 -1.63 -10.13 -13.34
N LEU A 59 -2.36 -10.13 -12.22
CA LEU A 59 -3.70 -9.57 -12.13
C LEU A 59 -3.76 -8.14 -12.69
N TRP A 60 -2.79 -7.31 -12.38
CA TRP A 60 -2.75 -5.90 -12.78
C TRP A 60 -2.37 -5.70 -14.23
N LEU A 61 -1.60 -6.61 -14.82
CA LEU A 61 -1.39 -6.64 -16.27
C LEU A 61 -2.69 -7.00 -16.99
N THR A 62 -3.41 -8.01 -16.51
CA THR A 62 -4.70 -8.45 -17.10
C THR A 62 -5.76 -7.35 -16.99
N ALA A 63 -5.84 -6.67 -15.85
CA ALA A 63 -6.83 -5.61 -15.63
C ALA A 63 -6.48 -4.29 -16.35
N GLY A 64 -5.18 -4.00 -16.51
CA GLY A 64 -4.68 -2.73 -17.05
C GLY A 64 -4.48 -2.74 -18.56
N ASP A 65 -3.91 -3.81 -19.11
CA ASP A 65 -3.53 -3.87 -20.53
C ASP A 65 -4.71 -4.20 -21.46
N THR A 66 -5.68 -3.33 -21.49
CA THR A 66 -6.88 -3.46 -22.35
C THR A 66 -6.58 -3.28 -23.86
N GLN A 67 -5.40 -2.79 -24.20
CA GLN A 67 -4.95 -2.55 -25.56
C GLN A 67 -3.92 -3.57 -26.06
N TYR A 68 -3.60 -4.59 -25.23
CA TYR A 68 -2.65 -5.67 -25.57
C TYR A 68 -1.27 -5.17 -25.97
N ARG A 69 -0.76 -4.16 -25.25
CA ARG A 69 0.56 -3.57 -25.48
C ARG A 69 1.69 -4.34 -24.77
N VAL A 70 1.36 -5.05 -23.68
CA VAL A 70 2.35 -5.78 -22.90
C VAL A 70 2.66 -7.11 -23.56
N LYS A 71 3.94 -7.30 -23.87
CA LYS A 71 4.49 -8.53 -24.46
C LYS A 71 5.49 -9.19 -23.52
N HIS A 72 5.76 -10.45 -23.74
CA HIS A 72 6.83 -11.20 -23.08
C HIS A 72 6.72 -11.21 -21.55
N ALA A 73 5.53 -11.02 -20.97
CA ALA A 73 5.37 -11.02 -19.54
C ALA A 73 5.72 -12.40 -18.93
N GLN A 74 6.68 -12.41 -17.99
CA GLN A 74 7.07 -13.62 -17.25
C GLN A 74 7.26 -13.28 -15.78
N SER A 75 6.85 -14.21 -14.90
CA SER A 75 7.10 -14.12 -13.46
C SER A 75 8.61 -14.22 -13.20
N ILE A 76 9.15 -13.25 -12.51
CA ILE A 76 10.57 -13.22 -12.11
C ILE A 76 10.76 -13.85 -10.74
N SER A 77 9.82 -13.65 -9.84
CA SER A 77 9.83 -14.20 -8.49
C SER A 77 8.39 -14.32 -7.98
N ILE A 78 8.22 -15.01 -6.86
CA ILE A 78 6.94 -15.05 -6.14
C ILE A 78 7.14 -14.72 -4.67
N THR A 79 6.12 -14.14 -4.06
CA THR A 79 6.11 -13.89 -2.62
C THR A 79 4.67 -14.00 -2.08
N PRO A 80 4.44 -14.78 -1.01
CA PRO A 80 3.14 -14.83 -0.38
C PRO A 80 2.88 -13.56 0.45
N VAL A 81 1.61 -13.21 0.61
CA VAL A 81 1.17 -12.17 1.53
C VAL A 81 0.91 -12.83 2.89
N VAL A 82 1.60 -12.35 3.93
CA VAL A 82 1.59 -12.94 5.26
C VAL A 82 1.34 -11.89 6.34
N PHE A 83 0.99 -12.35 7.55
CA PHE A 83 1.05 -11.51 8.74
C PHE A 83 2.45 -11.65 9.36
N GLY A 84 3.17 -10.55 9.50
CA GLY A 84 4.34 -10.46 10.36
C GLY A 84 3.89 -9.95 11.73
N ILE A 85 3.92 -10.78 12.75
CA ILE A 85 3.46 -10.47 14.11
C ILE A 85 4.66 -10.50 15.05
N ARG A 86 4.83 -9.53 15.97
CA ARG A 86 5.89 -9.58 16.99
C ARG A 86 5.93 -10.94 17.65
N GLN A 87 7.13 -11.51 17.84
CA GLN A 87 7.32 -12.88 18.32
C GLN A 87 6.53 -13.16 19.62
N GLY A 88 6.65 -12.28 20.61
CA GLY A 88 5.94 -12.42 21.91
C GLY A 88 4.43 -12.43 21.73
N LEU A 89 3.88 -11.54 20.89
CA LEU A 89 2.46 -11.51 20.61
C LEU A 89 2.00 -12.78 19.86
N ALA A 90 2.77 -13.25 18.89
CA ALA A 90 2.46 -14.49 18.17
C ALA A 90 2.44 -15.72 19.11
N GLU A 91 3.34 -15.75 20.12
CA GLU A 91 3.34 -16.77 21.17
C GLU A 91 2.10 -16.66 22.07
N GLU A 92 1.75 -15.46 22.52
CA GLU A 92 0.57 -15.19 23.36
C GLU A 92 -0.74 -15.58 22.66
N LEU A 93 -0.86 -15.29 21.35
CA LEU A 93 -1.99 -15.67 20.52
C LEU A 93 -2.03 -17.18 20.20
N GLY A 94 -0.96 -17.94 20.50
CA GLY A 94 -0.87 -19.37 20.18
C GLY A 94 -0.66 -19.66 18.70
N PHE A 95 -0.13 -18.72 17.93
CA PHE A 95 0.06 -18.84 16.49
C PHE A 95 1.41 -19.49 16.11
N VAL A 96 2.36 -19.54 17.04
CA VAL A 96 3.67 -20.13 16.79
C VAL A 96 3.57 -21.65 16.64
N GLY A 97 4.00 -22.15 15.48
CA GLY A 97 4.00 -23.59 15.18
C GLY A 97 2.63 -24.20 14.92
N THR A 98 1.59 -23.36 14.69
CA THR A 98 0.22 -23.81 14.41
C THR A 98 -0.24 -23.33 13.04
N GLU A 99 -1.22 -24.05 12.44
CA GLU A 99 -1.94 -23.57 11.26
C GLU A 99 -2.98 -22.53 11.71
N VAL A 100 -2.91 -21.32 11.13
CA VAL A 100 -3.78 -20.19 11.47
C VAL A 100 -4.73 -19.91 10.32
N SER A 101 -6.02 -19.80 10.64
CA SER A 101 -7.06 -19.39 9.69
C SER A 101 -7.35 -17.89 9.78
N VAL A 102 -8.04 -17.35 8.77
CA VAL A 102 -8.57 -15.97 8.85
C VAL A 102 -9.56 -15.83 10.01
N SER A 103 -10.30 -16.88 10.35
CA SER A 103 -11.20 -16.89 11.51
C SER A 103 -10.45 -16.76 12.85
N ASP A 104 -9.26 -17.35 12.97
CA ASP A 104 -8.41 -17.21 14.17
C ASP A 104 -7.92 -15.77 14.31
N LEU A 105 -7.51 -15.15 13.20
CA LEU A 105 -7.13 -13.74 13.15
C LEU A 105 -8.30 -12.83 13.53
N LEU A 106 -9.49 -13.08 12.97
CA LEU A 106 -10.70 -12.33 13.30
C LEU A 106 -11.04 -12.43 14.79
N SER A 107 -10.88 -13.63 15.38
CA SER A 107 -11.13 -13.85 16.80
C SER A 107 -10.18 -13.04 17.69
N ALA A 108 -8.90 -12.98 17.35
CA ALA A 108 -7.90 -12.17 18.06
C ALA A 108 -8.20 -10.66 17.95
N ILE A 109 -8.64 -10.20 16.78
CA ILE A 109 -9.04 -8.80 16.56
C ILE A 109 -10.31 -8.47 17.39
N GLN A 110 -11.30 -9.33 17.37
CA GLN A 110 -12.53 -9.15 18.16
C GLN A 110 -12.27 -9.13 19.67
N ALA A 111 -11.27 -9.87 20.13
CA ALA A 111 -10.82 -9.84 21.52
C ALA A 111 -10.01 -8.58 21.89
N GLY A 112 -9.64 -7.75 20.90
CA GLY A 112 -8.78 -6.60 21.11
C GLY A 112 -7.30 -6.99 21.39
N GLU A 113 -6.90 -8.18 20.95
CA GLU A 113 -5.57 -8.74 21.17
C GLU A 113 -4.64 -8.58 19.95
N LEU A 114 -5.19 -8.24 18.79
CA LEU A 114 -4.43 -8.06 17.54
C LEU A 114 -4.88 -6.81 16.81
N GLU A 115 -3.96 -5.89 16.59
CA GLU A 115 -4.04 -4.79 15.64
C GLU A 115 -2.86 -4.89 14.65
N PHE A 116 -3.01 -4.41 13.43
CA PHE A 116 -1.98 -4.55 12.41
C PHE A 116 -1.96 -3.39 11.41
N CYS A 117 -0.79 -3.14 10.84
CA CYS A 117 -0.64 -2.24 9.69
C CYS A 117 -0.91 -3.01 8.38
N MET A 118 -1.59 -2.39 7.44
CA MET A 118 -1.86 -2.97 6.11
C MET A 118 -1.88 -1.86 5.06
N THR A 119 -1.37 -2.11 3.85
CA THR A 119 -1.54 -1.15 2.76
C THR A 119 -3.01 -1.01 2.38
N SER A 120 -3.39 0.14 1.84
CA SER A 120 -4.74 0.31 1.29
C SER A 120 -4.98 -0.68 0.13
N ALA A 121 -6.08 -1.41 0.18
CA ALA A 121 -6.43 -2.36 -0.86
C ALA A 121 -6.70 -1.68 -2.22
N THR A 122 -7.02 -0.38 -2.22
CA THR A 122 -7.28 0.41 -3.43
C THR A 122 -6.04 1.10 -3.99
N GLN A 123 -4.86 0.90 -3.37
CA GLN A 123 -3.61 1.51 -3.81
C GLN A 123 -2.50 0.49 -4.03
N SER A 124 -2.39 -0.54 -3.19
CA SER A 124 -1.30 -1.51 -3.21
C SER A 124 -1.79 -2.94 -3.34
N ASN A 125 -1.02 -3.75 -4.07
CA ASN A 125 -1.33 -5.17 -4.25
C ASN A 125 -1.32 -5.98 -2.95
N SER A 126 -0.42 -5.71 -2.00
CA SER A 126 -0.37 -6.49 -0.75
C SER A 126 -1.67 -6.36 0.05
N GLY A 127 -2.19 -5.13 0.18
CA GLY A 127 -3.49 -4.88 0.83
C GLY A 127 -4.66 -5.46 0.05
N CYS A 128 -4.68 -5.28 -1.27
CA CYS A 128 -5.70 -5.87 -2.13
C CYS A 128 -5.73 -7.39 -2.01
N SER A 129 -4.56 -8.03 -2.13
CA SER A 129 -4.42 -9.48 -2.06
C SER A 129 -4.81 -10.04 -0.69
N ALA A 130 -4.42 -9.37 0.40
CA ALA A 130 -4.85 -9.75 1.74
C ALA A 130 -6.37 -9.64 1.91
N TYR A 131 -6.96 -8.53 1.49
CA TYR A 131 -8.39 -8.29 1.56
C TYR A 131 -9.19 -9.34 0.76
N ILE A 132 -8.78 -9.66 -0.46
CA ILE A 132 -9.41 -10.73 -1.25
C ILE A 132 -9.25 -12.08 -0.55
N GLY A 133 -8.09 -12.36 0.06
CA GLY A 133 -7.87 -13.57 0.87
C GLY A 133 -8.82 -13.66 2.07
N PHE A 134 -9.07 -12.54 2.75
CA PHE A 134 -10.05 -12.49 3.85
C PHE A 134 -11.46 -12.79 3.37
N LEU A 135 -11.89 -12.18 2.27
CA LEU A 135 -13.20 -12.48 1.68
C LEU A 135 -13.33 -13.95 1.30
N TYR A 136 -12.29 -14.53 0.72
CA TYR A 136 -12.23 -15.94 0.32
C TYR A 136 -12.51 -16.87 1.51
N ALA A 137 -11.76 -16.66 2.59
CA ALA A 137 -11.87 -17.46 3.80
C ALA A 137 -13.26 -17.30 4.46
N LEU A 138 -13.74 -16.05 4.60
CA LEU A 138 -15.04 -15.75 5.20
C LEU A 138 -16.23 -16.30 4.38
N LEU A 139 -16.05 -16.48 3.07
CA LEU A 139 -17.03 -17.10 2.18
C LEU A 139 -16.94 -18.65 2.15
N GLY A 140 -16.07 -19.26 2.93
CA GLY A 140 -15.90 -20.71 2.96
C GLY A 140 -15.14 -21.28 1.76
N ASN A 141 -14.21 -20.52 1.21
CA ASN A 141 -13.33 -20.91 0.10
C ASN A 141 -14.07 -21.36 -1.17
N PRO A 142 -14.85 -20.49 -1.81
CA PRO A 142 -15.47 -20.79 -3.10
C PRO A 142 -14.40 -21.02 -4.16
N ASP A 143 -14.71 -21.69 -5.26
CA ASP A 143 -13.76 -21.88 -6.37
C ASP A 143 -13.26 -20.54 -6.94
N VAL A 144 -14.14 -19.54 -6.98
CA VAL A 144 -13.86 -18.14 -7.34
C VAL A 144 -14.92 -17.24 -6.72
N ILE A 145 -14.53 -16.06 -6.24
CA ILE A 145 -15.51 -15.07 -5.73
C ILE A 145 -16.30 -14.49 -6.91
N THR A 146 -17.62 -14.43 -6.74
CA THR A 146 -18.57 -13.83 -7.68
C THR A 146 -19.30 -12.65 -7.02
N SER A 147 -19.96 -11.80 -7.82
CA SER A 147 -20.80 -10.71 -7.28
C SER A 147 -21.90 -11.22 -6.35
N GLU A 148 -22.46 -12.42 -6.61
CA GLU A 148 -23.45 -13.04 -5.73
C GLU A 148 -22.87 -13.40 -4.35
N ASN A 149 -21.61 -13.88 -4.31
CA ASN A 149 -20.94 -14.18 -3.05
C ASN A 149 -20.80 -12.94 -2.16
N LEU A 150 -20.60 -11.76 -2.75
CA LEU A 150 -20.47 -10.52 -1.99
C LEU A 150 -21.77 -10.10 -1.27
N GLN A 151 -22.90 -10.67 -1.65
CA GLN A 151 -24.19 -10.46 -1.01
C GLN A 151 -24.49 -11.50 0.10
N THR A 152 -23.54 -12.37 0.45
CA THR A 152 -23.72 -13.39 1.47
C THR A 152 -24.05 -12.75 2.83
N PRO A 153 -25.16 -13.14 3.49
CA PRO A 153 -25.52 -12.59 4.79
C PRO A 153 -24.40 -12.77 5.82
N GLY A 154 -24.08 -11.69 6.54
CA GLY A 154 -23.03 -11.67 7.58
C GLY A 154 -21.62 -11.43 7.06
N LEU A 155 -21.37 -11.47 5.75
CA LEU A 155 -20.04 -11.17 5.19
C LEU A 155 -19.60 -9.75 5.50
N ALA A 156 -20.47 -8.77 5.24
CA ALA A 156 -20.16 -7.36 5.47
C ALA A 156 -19.78 -7.08 6.93
N GLU A 157 -20.47 -7.69 7.88
CA GLU A 157 -20.16 -7.55 9.31
C GLU A 157 -18.79 -8.16 9.65
N GLN A 158 -18.52 -9.39 9.20
CA GLN A 158 -17.26 -10.08 9.49
C GLN A 158 -16.05 -9.40 8.87
N ILE A 159 -16.13 -8.96 7.61
CA ILE A 159 -15.03 -8.29 6.95
C ILE A 159 -14.77 -6.90 7.56
N THR A 160 -15.82 -6.17 7.92
CA THR A 160 -15.69 -4.88 8.62
C THR A 160 -15.01 -5.06 9.98
N GLN A 161 -15.40 -6.08 10.74
CA GLN A 161 -14.75 -6.41 12.02
C GLN A 161 -13.26 -6.77 11.83
N LEU A 162 -12.93 -7.55 10.81
CA LEU A 162 -11.53 -7.91 10.52
C LEU A 162 -10.72 -6.66 10.14
N LEU A 163 -11.24 -5.83 9.26
CA LEU A 163 -10.57 -4.59 8.84
C LEU A 163 -10.54 -3.51 9.93
N SER A 164 -11.38 -3.62 10.97
CA SER A 164 -11.29 -2.73 12.15
C SER A 164 -9.99 -2.91 12.93
N GLY A 165 -9.31 -4.05 12.77
CA GLY A 165 -7.98 -4.31 13.32
C GLY A 165 -6.86 -3.56 12.59
N VAL A 166 -7.12 -2.90 11.47
CA VAL A 166 -6.13 -2.07 10.77
C VAL A 166 -5.90 -0.79 11.57
N ASP A 167 -4.72 -0.70 12.17
CA ASP A 167 -4.30 0.48 12.96
C ASP A 167 -3.78 1.59 12.04
N ARG A 168 -2.89 1.24 11.11
CA ARG A 168 -2.31 2.17 10.13
C ARG A 168 -2.31 1.60 8.72
N SER A 169 -2.35 2.50 7.75
CA SER A 169 -2.32 2.16 6.34
C SER A 169 -1.28 2.98 5.59
N SER A 170 -0.72 2.39 4.55
CA SER A 170 0.21 3.02 3.60
C SER A 170 -0.25 2.77 2.16
N GLY A 171 0.22 3.59 1.24
CA GLY A 171 -0.06 3.45 -0.19
C GLY A 171 0.84 2.43 -0.91
N SER A 172 1.92 1.96 -0.27
CA SER A 172 2.83 0.98 -0.86
C SER A 172 3.41 0.04 0.19
N SER A 173 3.82 -1.15 -0.27
CA SER A 173 4.28 -2.23 0.61
C SER A 173 5.62 -1.95 1.28
N ASP A 174 6.56 -1.31 0.58
CA ASP A 174 7.85 -0.95 1.16
C ASP A 174 7.72 0.20 2.15
N TRP A 175 6.93 1.22 1.83
CA TRP A 175 6.61 2.29 2.77
C TRP A 175 5.87 1.79 4.01
N LEU A 176 5.05 0.72 3.88
CA LEU A 176 4.43 0.08 5.04
C LEU A 176 5.49 -0.56 5.95
N LYS A 177 6.51 -1.21 5.38
CA LYS A 177 7.63 -1.74 6.14
C LYS A 177 8.36 -0.63 6.91
N ASP A 178 8.65 0.49 6.24
CA ASP A 178 9.31 1.64 6.87
C ASP A 178 8.45 2.26 7.98
N LEU A 179 7.16 2.41 7.75
CA LEU A 179 6.20 2.84 8.77
C LEU A 179 6.23 1.91 9.99
N PHE A 180 6.18 0.59 9.76
CA PHE A 180 6.25 -0.40 10.81
C PHE A 180 7.56 -0.31 11.63
N LEU A 181 8.70 -0.15 10.96
CA LEU A 181 10.03 -0.07 11.58
C LEU A 181 10.28 1.22 12.37
N THR A 182 9.54 2.28 12.09
CA THR A 182 9.65 3.58 12.77
C THR A 182 8.61 3.76 13.87
N GLY A 183 7.53 2.99 13.86
CA GLY A 183 6.45 3.03 14.83
C GLY A 183 6.52 1.92 15.88
N GLY A 184 5.63 1.98 16.86
CA GLY A 184 5.49 0.99 17.93
C GLY A 184 4.44 -0.09 17.64
N TYR A 185 4.35 -0.55 16.40
CA TYR A 185 3.29 -1.47 15.94
C TYR A 185 3.63 -2.93 16.25
N ASP A 186 2.59 -3.75 16.46
CA ASP A 186 2.72 -5.15 16.86
C ASP A 186 2.68 -6.11 15.66
N ALA A 187 2.02 -5.74 14.57
CA ALA A 187 1.90 -6.57 13.39
C ALA A 187 1.77 -5.77 12.09
N MET A 188 2.12 -6.38 10.99
CA MET A 188 1.83 -5.87 9.65
C MET A 188 1.42 -7.01 8.71
N VAL A 189 0.52 -6.71 7.77
CA VAL A 189 0.26 -7.55 6.60
C VAL A 189 1.12 -7.07 5.46
N ASN A 190 2.02 -7.92 4.97
CA ASN A 190 2.93 -7.56 3.90
C ASN A 190 3.40 -8.81 3.15
N TYR A 191 4.22 -8.65 2.13
CA TYR A 191 4.90 -9.74 1.48
C TYR A 191 5.90 -10.43 2.41
N GLU A 192 6.03 -11.75 2.29
CA GLU A 192 7.03 -12.53 3.02
C GLU A 192 8.44 -11.93 2.88
N CYS A 193 8.84 -11.51 1.69
CA CYS A 193 10.14 -10.90 1.47
C CYS A 193 10.34 -9.60 2.27
N LEU A 194 9.31 -8.78 2.44
CA LEU A 194 9.39 -7.56 3.23
C LEU A 194 9.31 -7.83 4.74
N VAL A 195 8.66 -8.90 5.17
CA VAL A 195 8.72 -9.37 6.56
C VAL A 195 10.14 -9.89 6.88
N ILE A 196 10.76 -10.62 5.96
CA ILE A 196 12.16 -11.07 6.08
C ILE A 196 13.10 -9.85 6.17
N SER A 197 12.95 -8.88 5.26
CA SER A 197 13.73 -7.65 5.25
C SER A 197 13.57 -6.86 6.57
N ALA A 198 12.35 -6.68 7.04
CA ALA A 198 12.08 -6.03 8.33
C ALA A 198 12.77 -6.77 9.49
N ASN A 199 12.74 -8.09 9.48
CA ASN A 199 13.39 -8.91 10.53
C ASN A 199 14.92 -8.75 10.52
N GLN A 200 15.54 -8.67 9.35
CA GLN A 200 16.96 -8.40 9.23
C GLN A 200 17.34 -7.05 9.85
N GLU A 201 16.53 -6.02 9.60
CA GLU A 201 16.73 -4.70 10.19
C GLU A 201 16.48 -4.68 11.72
N LEU A 202 15.40 -5.32 12.19
CA LEU A 202 15.08 -5.42 13.61
C LEU A 202 16.18 -6.17 14.38
N GLU A 203 16.66 -7.30 13.85
CA GLU A 203 17.75 -8.07 14.44
C GLU A 203 19.04 -7.24 14.49
N ALA A 204 19.37 -6.49 13.45
CA ALA A 204 20.52 -5.58 13.42
C ALA A 204 20.45 -4.45 14.46
N ARG A 205 19.24 -4.03 14.83
CA ARG A 205 18.98 -3.04 15.89
C ARG A 205 18.89 -3.66 17.29
N GLY A 206 18.89 -5.00 17.37
CA GLY A 206 18.66 -5.72 18.64
C GLY A 206 17.21 -5.63 19.14
N GLU A 207 16.27 -5.40 18.22
CA GLU A 207 14.84 -5.32 18.48
C GLU A 207 14.15 -6.67 18.25
N GLU A 208 12.93 -6.81 18.79
CA GLU A 208 12.12 -8.00 18.64
C GLU A 208 11.70 -8.19 17.16
N THR A 209 11.95 -9.38 16.63
CA THR A 209 11.58 -9.76 15.26
C THR A 209 10.12 -10.16 15.14
N LEU A 210 9.66 -10.31 13.90
CA LEU A 210 8.32 -10.75 13.55
C LEU A 210 8.29 -12.25 13.30
N TYR A 211 7.19 -12.90 13.69
CA TYR A 211 6.84 -14.26 13.29
C TYR A 211 5.88 -14.22 12.11
N ALA A 212 6.22 -14.89 11.00
CA ALA A 212 5.40 -14.95 9.81
C ALA A 212 4.24 -15.96 9.98
N VAL A 213 3.01 -15.49 9.84
CA VAL A 213 1.79 -16.28 9.89
C VAL A 213 1.16 -16.31 8.49
N TYR A 214 0.93 -17.52 7.97
CA TYR A 214 0.32 -17.76 6.66
C TYR A 214 -1.13 -18.18 6.87
N PRO A 215 -2.13 -17.33 6.57
CA PRO A 215 -3.53 -17.75 6.70
C PRO A 215 -3.84 -18.82 5.65
N TYR A 216 -3.96 -20.08 6.10
CA TYR A 216 -4.01 -21.23 5.19
C TYR A 216 -5.25 -21.25 4.28
N ASP A 217 -6.34 -20.62 4.71
CA ASP A 217 -7.62 -20.52 4.01
C ASP A 217 -7.80 -19.24 3.19
N GLY A 218 -6.84 -18.31 3.25
CA GLY A 218 -6.89 -17.03 2.54
C GLY A 218 -5.53 -16.57 1.99
N LEU A 219 -4.61 -17.51 1.70
CA LEU A 219 -3.26 -17.18 1.24
C LEU A 219 -3.27 -16.64 -0.19
N SER A 220 -2.78 -15.42 -0.37
CA SER A 220 -2.51 -14.81 -1.67
C SER A 220 -1.02 -14.84 -1.98
N ILE A 221 -0.68 -14.94 -3.26
CA ILE A 221 0.71 -14.93 -3.74
C ILE A 221 0.84 -13.89 -4.85
N ALA A 222 1.85 -13.05 -4.74
CA ALA A 222 2.28 -12.15 -5.79
C ALA A 222 3.28 -12.87 -6.69
N ASP A 223 3.06 -12.84 -8.01
CA ASP A 223 3.87 -13.54 -9.02
C ASP A 223 4.84 -12.63 -9.77
N SER A 224 4.92 -11.36 -9.41
CA SER A 224 5.94 -10.39 -9.85
C SER A 224 6.29 -10.48 -11.35
N PRO A 225 5.34 -10.26 -12.27
CA PRO A 225 5.57 -10.39 -13.70
C PRO A 225 6.27 -9.16 -14.27
N LEU A 226 7.36 -9.36 -14.99
CA LEU A 226 8.02 -8.33 -15.78
C LEU A 226 7.60 -8.45 -17.25
N GLY A 227 7.01 -7.41 -17.81
CA GLY A 227 6.49 -7.38 -19.17
C GLY A 227 7.00 -6.18 -19.98
N TYR A 228 7.29 -6.38 -21.24
CA TYR A 228 7.69 -5.34 -22.19
C TYR A 228 6.45 -4.57 -22.68
N VAL A 229 6.53 -3.25 -22.72
CA VAL A 229 5.51 -2.40 -23.34
C VAL A 229 5.91 -2.13 -24.80
N ASP A 230 5.16 -2.68 -25.73
CA ASP A 230 5.45 -2.57 -27.16
C ASP A 230 5.23 -1.14 -27.68
N ASN A 231 6.33 -0.45 -27.94
CA ASN A 231 6.38 0.89 -28.53
C ASN A 231 6.94 0.88 -29.97
N GLY A 232 7.17 -0.30 -30.54
CA GLY A 232 7.73 -0.48 -31.89
C GLY A 232 9.25 -0.33 -31.99
N ASP A 233 9.96 -0.23 -30.88
CA ASP A 233 11.42 -0.15 -30.82
C ASP A 233 12.05 -1.54 -30.64
N ALA A 234 12.48 -2.15 -31.73
CA ALA A 234 13.07 -3.49 -31.72
C ALA A 234 14.38 -3.58 -30.95
N GLU A 235 15.17 -2.49 -30.82
CA GLU A 235 16.41 -2.50 -30.05
C GLU A 235 16.12 -2.51 -28.55
N LYS A 236 15.09 -1.76 -28.10
CA LYS A 236 14.63 -1.79 -26.71
C LYS A 236 13.96 -3.12 -26.37
N GLU A 237 13.17 -3.69 -27.29
CA GLU A 237 12.58 -5.02 -27.11
C GLU A 237 13.65 -6.09 -26.91
N GLN A 238 14.73 -6.07 -27.71
CA GLN A 238 15.84 -7.00 -27.55
C GLN A 238 16.57 -6.80 -26.22
N ALA A 239 16.85 -5.56 -25.83
CA ALA A 239 17.51 -5.26 -24.56
C ALA A 239 16.64 -5.70 -23.36
N PHE A 240 15.31 -5.59 -23.46
CA PHE A 240 14.37 -6.11 -22.47
C PHE A 240 14.43 -7.64 -22.39
N LEU A 241 14.45 -8.33 -23.52
CA LEU A 241 14.57 -9.80 -23.55
C LEU A 241 15.90 -10.29 -22.94
N ASP A 242 17.00 -9.57 -23.22
CA ASP A 242 18.29 -9.87 -22.62
C ASP A 242 18.27 -9.66 -21.09
N LEU A 243 17.59 -8.62 -20.60
CA LEU A 243 17.36 -8.39 -19.17
C LEU A 243 16.53 -9.51 -18.54
N GLN A 244 15.43 -9.90 -19.20
CA GLN A 244 14.56 -10.95 -18.69
C GLN A 244 15.29 -12.32 -18.65
N GLU A 245 16.08 -12.66 -19.68
CA GLU A 245 16.91 -13.85 -19.68
C GLU A 245 17.96 -13.83 -18.56
N TYR A 246 18.57 -12.67 -18.31
CA TYR A 246 19.52 -12.49 -17.20
C TYR A 246 18.84 -12.71 -15.85
N LEU A 247 17.69 -12.09 -15.60
CA LEU A 247 16.94 -12.24 -14.35
C LEU A 247 16.45 -13.67 -14.12
N LEU A 248 16.20 -14.42 -15.17
CA LEU A 248 15.74 -15.83 -15.11
C LEU A 248 16.88 -16.84 -15.14
N SER A 249 18.13 -16.41 -15.21
CA SER A 249 19.29 -17.33 -15.12
C SER A 249 19.41 -17.94 -13.72
N ASP A 250 19.92 -19.16 -13.62
CA ASP A 250 20.05 -19.88 -12.34
C ASP A 250 20.86 -19.09 -11.30
N GLU A 251 21.92 -18.40 -11.73
CA GLU A 251 22.77 -17.58 -10.86
C GLU A 251 21.99 -16.41 -10.26
N VAL A 252 21.30 -15.65 -11.11
CA VAL A 252 20.53 -14.46 -10.69
C VAL A 252 19.28 -14.86 -9.91
N GLN A 253 18.63 -15.97 -10.25
CA GLN A 253 17.52 -16.52 -9.48
C GLN A 253 17.94 -16.89 -8.05
N ASN A 254 19.17 -17.39 -7.88
CA ASN A 254 19.73 -17.64 -6.55
C ASN A 254 19.97 -16.31 -5.78
N GLU A 255 20.45 -15.26 -6.46
CA GLU A 255 20.59 -13.93 -5.85
C GLU A 255 19.24 -13.32 -5.47
N ILE A 256 18.21 -13.49 -6.31
CA ILE A 256 16.84 -13.06 -6.02
C ILE A 256 16.32 -13.78 -4.76
N GLN A 257 16.58 -15.08 -4.59
CA GLN A 257 16.21 -15.78 -3.34
C GLN A 257 16.91 -15.17 -2.12
N ARG A 258 18.13 -14.69 -2.23
CA ARG A 258 18.84 -14.04 -1.12
C ARG A 258 18.20 -12.72 -0.67
N THR A 259 17.34 -12.13 -1.49
CA THR A 259 16.51 -10.98 -1.11
C THR A 259 15.18 -11.39 -0.44
N GLY A 260 15.01 -12.66 -0.05
CA GLY A 260 13.80 -13.17 0.58
C GLY A 260 12.65 -13.48 -0.38
N ARG A 261 12.88 -13.47 -1.69
CA ARG A 261 11.89 -13.80 -2.71
C ARG A 261 12.02 -15.26 -3.13
N ARG A 262 10.89 -15.93 -3.31
CA ARG A 262 10.87 -17.28 -3.86
C ARG A 262 10.93 -17.23 -5.39
N THR A 263 11.57 -18.18 -6.01
CA THR A 263 11.66 -18.28 -7.48
C THR A 263 10.80 -19.42 -8.04
N GLY A 264 9.97 -20.03 -7.20
CA GLY A 264 9.03 -21.09 -7.57
C GLY A 264 8.13 -21.48 -6.40
N TYR A 265 7.09 -22.25 -6.69
CA TYR A 265 6.09 -22.71 -5.70
C TYR A 265 6.58 -23.89 -4.86
N GLU A 266 7.67 -24.53 -5.24
CA GLU A 266 8.14 -25.82 -4.70
C GLU A 266 9.07 -25.68 -3.48
N GLY A 267 9.38 -24.44 -3.06
CA GLY A 267 10.29 -24.19 -1.94
C GLY A 267 11.50 -23.35 -2.33
N VAL A 268 12.48 -23.29 -1.45
CA VAL A 268 13.67 -22.44 -1.55
C VAL A 268 14.91 -23.32 -1.56
N SER A 269 15.96 -22.89 -2.29
CA SER A 269 17.26 -23.56 -2.28
C SER A 269 17.83 -23.68 -0.86
N ALA A 270 18.38 -24.83 -0.53
CA ALA A 270 19.02 -25.07 0.76
C ALA A 270 20.20 -24.10 1.05
N GLU A 271 20.79 -23.52 0.01
CA GLU A 271 21.87 -22.54 0.12
C GLU A 271 21.37 -21.20 0.70
N ASN A 272 20.06 -20.91 0.61
CA ASN A 272 19.42 -19.70 1.07
C ASN A 272 18.60 -19.90 2.36
N ALA A 273 18.77 -21.02 3.06
CA ALA A 273 18.06 -21.32 4.31
C ALA A 273 18.35 -20.32 5.45
N ASP A 274 19.47 -19.60 5.37
CA ASP A 274 19.84 -18.54 6.31
C ASP A 274 18.99 -17.27 6.14
N VAL A 275 18.36 -17.09 4.98
CA VAL A 275 17.44 -15.97 4.68
C VAL A 275 16.00 -16.36 5.07
N PHE A 276 15.57 -17.57 4.73
CA PHE A 276 14.22 -18.08 5.01
C PHE A 276 14.19 -18.84 6.34
N ARG A 277 14.24 -18.09 7.44
CA ARG A 277 14.45 -18.64 8.77
C ARG A 277 13.19 -19.19 9.42
N ALA A 278 13.24 -20.43 9.87
CA ALA A 278 12.14 -21.10 10.55
C ALA A 278 11.80 -20.48 11.93
N ASP A 279 12.77 -19.90 12.63
CA ASP A 279 12.54 -19.17 13.88
C ASP A 279 11.78 -17.86 13.70
N TRP A 280 11.73 -17.34 12.47
CA TRP A 280 10.85 -16.23 12.07
C TRP A 280 9.46 -16.72 11.57
N GLY A 281 9.15 -18.01 11.72
CA GLY A 281 7.92 -18.60 11.17
C GLY A 281 7.93 -18.79 9.65
N VAL A 282 9.02 -18.41 8.98
CA VAL A 282 9.14 -18.59 7.52
C VAL A 282 9.33 -20.08 7.20
N GLN A 283 8.55 -20.59 6.25
CA GLN A 283 8.49 -22.01 5.91
C GLN A 283 9.05 -22.24 4.49
N PRO A 284 10.37 -22.42 4.34
CA PRO A 284 11.02 -22.53 3.03
C PRO A 284 10.55 -23.74 2.20
N ASP A 285 10.19 -24.84 2.87
CA ASP A 285 9.73 -26.07 2.23
C ASP A 285 8.21 -26.14 2.02
N ARG A 286 7.49 -25.08 2.42
CA ARG A 286 6.03 -25.06 2.27
C ARG A 286 5.65 -24.97 0.79
N VAL A 287 4.87 -25.91 0.33
CA VAL A 287 4.17 -25.81 -0.95
C VAL A 287 3.06 -24.78 -0.81
N LEU A 288 3.16 -23.71 -1.58
CA LEU A 288 2.20 -22.60 -1.52
C LEU A 288 0.99 -22.92 -2.40
N SER A 289 -0.19 -22.78 -1.83
CA SER A 289 -1.47 -23.00 -2.51
C SER A 289 -2.31 -21.71 -2.44
N PRO A 290 -2.17 -20.83 -3.45
CA PRO A 290 -2.85 -19.54 -3.42
C PRO A 290 -4.35 -19.67 -3.70
N ILE A 291 -5.11 -18.70 -3.20
CA ILE A 291 -6.48 -18.47 -3.63
C ILE A 291 -6.53 -18.12 -5.12
N ARG A 292 -7.68 -18.33 -5.75
CA ARG A 292 -7.92 -17.89 -7.11
C ARG A 292 -8.47 -16.46 -7.10
N MET A 293 -7.79 -15.54 -7.77
CA MET A 293 -8.28 -14.15 -7.89
C MET A 293 -9.57 -14.08 -8.70
N PRO A 294 -10.52 -13.20 -8.33
CA PRO A 294 -11.76 -13.00 -9.06
C PRO A 294 -11.51 -12.37 -10.44
N SER A 295 -12.53 -12.34 -11.30
CA SER A 295 -12.49 -11.55 -12.53
C SER A 295 -12.28 -10.07 -12.25
N THR A 296 -11.78 -9.32 -13.24
CA THR A 296 -11.52 -7.87 -13.09
C THR A 296 -12.76 -7.12 -12.62
N ASP A 297 -13.94 -7.39 -13.18
CA ASP A 297 -15.18 -6.71 -12.79
C ASP A 297 -15.55 -6.98 -11.33
N VAL A 298 -15.45 -8.23 -10.88
CA VAL A 298 -15.71 -8.60 -9.48
C VAL A 298 -14.63 -8.05 -8.55
N LEU A 299 -13.37 -8.01 -8.99
CA LEU A 299 -12.30 -7.37 -8.24
C LEU A 299 -12.60 -5.89 -7.99
N MET A 300 -13.02 -5.17 -9.04
CA MET A 300 -13.37 -3.75 -8.92
C MET A 300 -14.57 -3.54 -7.99
N GLU A 301 -15.57 -4.43 -8.02
CA GLU A 301 -16.69 -4.43 -7.07
C GLU A 301 -16.21 -4.67 -5.62
N CYS A 302 -15.28 -5.60 -5.41
CA CYS A 302 -14.66 -5.82 -4.10
C CYS A 302 -13.93 -4.57 -3.59
N LEU A 303 -13.18 -3.89 -4.46
CA LEU A 303 -12.42 -2.68 -4.11
C LEU A 303 -13.35 -1.49 -3.81
N ASP A 304 -14.44 -1.34 -4.55
CA ASP A 304 -15.47 -0.34 -4.24
C ASP A 304 -16.09 -0.57 -2.86
N LEU A 305 -16.48 -1.81 -2.56
CA LEU A 305 -17.01 -2.18 -1.24
C LEU A 305 -15.98 -1.96 -0.10
N TYR A 306 -14.70 -2.28 -0.35
CA TYR A 306 -13.64 -1.96 0.59
C TYR A 306 -13.59 -0.47 0.88
N GLN A 307 -13.53 0.35 -0.16
CA GLN A 307 -13.37 1.79 -0.07
C GLN A 307 -14.56 2.48 0.61
N THR A 308 -15.78 2.06 0.27
CA THR A 308 -17.00 2.78 0.66
C THR A 308 -17.68 2.22 1.90
N GLN A 309 -17.43 0.93 2.27
CA GLN A 309 -18.21 0.27 3.31
C GLN A 309 -17.40 -0.50 4.34
N PHE A 310 -16.32 -1.21 3.95
CA PHE A 310 -15.72 -2.22 4.82
C PHE A 310 -14.51 -1.74 5.60
N ARG A 311 -13.70 -0.86 5.01
CA ARG A 311 -12.53 -0.32 5.71
C ARG A 311 -12.95 0.62 6.84
N LYS A 312 -12.08 0.77 7.82
CA LYS A 312 -12.23 1.76 8.89
C LYS A 312 -12.28 3.16 8.25
N PRO A 313 -13.26 4.01 8.60
CA PRO A 313 -13.37 5.34 8.00
C PRO A 313 -12.16 6.21 8.34
N SER A 314 -11.81 7.09 7.43
CA SER A 314 -10.74 8.08 7.65
C SER A 314 -11.28 9.29 8.41
N LEU A 315 -10.42 9.86 9.25
CA LEU A 315 -10.57 11.20 9.82
C LEU A 315 -9.36 12.02 9.35
N THR A 316 -9.53 12.74 8.25
CA THR A 316 -8.42 13.43 7.59
C THR A 316 -8.50 14.92 7.77
N VAL A 317 -7.42 15.53 8.25
CA VAL A 317 -7.24 16.97 8.32
C VAL A 317 -6.30 17.41 7.20
N TYR A 318 -6.79 18.22 6.30
CA TYR A 318 -6.02 18.82 5.21
C TYR A 318 -5.60 20.22 5.61
N CYS A 319 -4.32 20.42 5.90
CA CYS A 319 -3.72 21.73 6.12
C CYS A 319 -3.18 22.24 4.78
N LEU A 320 -3.85 23.21 4.19
CA LEU A 320 -3.57 23.72 2.85
C LEU A 320 -2.89 25.09 2.93
N ASP A 321 -1.70 25.17 2.38
CA ASP A 321 -0.86 26.37 2.37
C ASP A 321 -1.38 27.40 1.34
N TYR A 322 -1.79 28.55 1.83
CA TYR A 322 -2.15 29.73 1.05
C TYR A 322 -1.20 30.90 1.34
N SER A 323 0.06 30.61 1.65
CA SER A 323 1.10 31.64 1.74
C SER A 323 1.39 32.29 0.39
N GLY A 324 2.05 33.45 0.41
CA GLY A 324 2.31 34.21 -0.81
C GLY A 324 3.19 33.45 -1.83
N SER A 325 4.03 32.50 -1.41
CA SER A 325 4.84 31.67 -2.32
C SER A 325 4.00 30.68 -3.14
N MET A 326 2.84 30.30 -2.64
CA MET A 326 1.89 29.40 -3.34
C MET A 326 1.14 30.11 -4.49
N GLU A 327 1.26 31.44 -4.66
CA GLU A 327 0.58 32.17 -5.75
C GLU A 327 0.97 31.59 -7.13
N GLY A 328 -0.01 31.27 -7.96
CA GLY A 328 0.19 30.65 -9.28
C GLY A 328 0.23 29.14 -9.23
N THR A 329 1.30 28.53 -9.75
CA THR A 329 1.39 27.08 -10.00
C THR A 329 1.20 26.24 -8.73
N GLY A 330 1.75 26.65 -7.59
CA GLY A 330 1.61 25.90 -6.34
C GLY A 330 0.14 25.78 -5.92
N ARG A 331 -0.56 26.90 -5.91
CA ARG A 331 -1.99 26.93 -5.61
C ARG A 331 -2.81 26.15 -6.65
N GLU A 332 -2.52 26.29 -7.94
CA GLU A 332 -3.23 25.58 -9.01
C GLU A 332 -3.08 24.04 -8.85
N GLN A 333 -1.88 23.56 -8.57
CA GLN A 333 -1.62 22.13 -8.34
C GLN A 333 -2.32 21.61 -7.07
N MET A 334 -2.34 22.41 -5.99
CA MET A 334 -3.03 22.04 -4.76
C MET A 334 -4.55 21.97 -4.97
N VAL A 335 -5.14 22.95 -5.66
CA VAL A 335 -6.58 22.97 -6.01
C VAL A 335 -6.91 21.75 -6.88
N GLU A 336 -6.09 21.46 -7.89
CA GLU A 336 -6.28 20.27 -8.74
C GLU A 336 -6.19 18.97 -7.91
N ALA A 337 -5.19 18.81 -7.05
CA ALA A 337 -5.07 17.65 -6.18
C ALA A 337 -6.30 17.45 -5.28
N MET A 338 -6.82 18.56 -4.70
CA MET A 338 -8.01 18.50 -3.86
C MET A 338 -9.27 18.19 -4.66
N SER A 339 -9.33 18.52 -5.94
CA SER A 339 -10.44 18.14 -6.82
C SER A 339 -10.56 16.63 -6.98
N GLN A 340 -9.41 15.90 -7.00
CA GLN A 340 -9.37 14.45 -7.12
C GLN A 340 -9.86 13.72 -5.86
N ILE A 341 -9.94 14.41 -4.74
CA ILE A 341 -10.34 13.85 -3.43
C ILE A 341 -11.75 14.30 -3.04
N LEU A 342 -12.05 15.58 -3.18
CA LEU A 342 -13.28 16.17 -2.66
C LEU A 342 -14.46 16.10 -3.65
N ILE A 343 -14.20 16.05 -4.97
CA ILE A 343 -15.23 15.84 -5.97
C ILE A 343 -15.41 14.35 -6.19
N GLN A 344 -16.53 13.80 -5.75
CA GLN A 344 -16.72 12.34 -5.68
C GLN A 344 -16.67 11.65 -7.05
N GLU A 345 -17.11 12.31 -8.12
CA GLU A 345 -17.00 11.80 -9.48
C GLU A 345 -15.52 11.57 -9.90
N ASN A 346 -14.62 12.47 -9.50
CA ASN A 346 -13.18 12.32 -9.74
C ASN A 346 -12.56 11.27 -8.80
N ALA A 347 -12.93 11.31 -7.53
CA ALA A 347 -12.43 10.40 -6.51
C ALA A 347 -12.76 8.93 -6.85
N GLU A 348 -13.96 8.65 -7.35
CA GLU A 348 -14.41 7.33 -7.76
C GLU A 348 -13.54 6.72 -8.87
N GLN A 349 -13.10 7.52 -9.84
CA GLN A 349 -12.20 7.08 -10.89
C GLN A 349 -10.84 6.58 -10.36
N ASN A 350 -10.43 7.09 -9.19
CA ASN A 350 -9.17 6.75 -8.53
C ASN A 350 -9.36 5.83 -7.32
N LEU A 351 -10.57 5.31 -7.06
CA LEU A 351 -10.92 4.54 -5.85
C LEU A 351 -10.54 5.29 -4.55
N LEU A 352 -10.77 6.61 -4.54
CA LEU A 352 -10.54 7.52 -3.41
C LEU A 352 -11.85 8.08 -2.85
N GLN A 353 -13.00 7.63 -3.34
CA GLN A 353 -14.32 8.12 -2.90
C GLN A 353 -14.51 7.92 -1.40
N ALA A 354 -15.17 8.88 -0.79
CA ALA A 354 -15.46 8.86 0.63
C ALA A 354 -16.57 7.87 0.97
N SER A 355 -16.53 7.32 2.18
CA SER A 355 -17.64 6.57 2.78
C SER A 355 -18.62 7.52 3.47
N GLU A 356 -19.80 7.00 3.86
CA GLU A 356 -20.80 7.78 4.62
C GLU A 356 -20.32 8.22 6.02
N HIS A 357 -19.24 7.63 6.53
CA HIS A 357 -18.74 7.84 7.88
C HIS A 357 -17.41 8.58 7.94
N GLU A 358 -16.85 8.95 6.80
CA GLU A 358 -15.60 9.70 6.76
C GLU A 358 -15.75 11.11 7.24
N VAL A 359 -14.70 11.62 7.87
CA VAL A 359 -14.61 13.00 8.31
C VAL A 359 -13.45 13.68 7.59
N ASN A 360 -13.75 14.75 6.88
CA ASN A 360 -12.78 15.59 6.20
C ASN A 360 -12.79 16.98 6.82
N ILE A 361 -11.63 17.43 7.30
CA ILE A 361 -11.43 18.73 7.92
C ILE A 361 -10.44 19.51 7.08
N LEU A 362 -10.83 20.72 6.68
CA LEU A 362 -10.01 21.62 5.87
C LEU A 362 -9.54 22.77 6.74
N ILE A 363 -8.22 22.97 6.78
CA ILE A 363 -7.56 24.10 7.48
C ILE A 363 -6.71 24.87 6.46
N PRO A 364 -7.27 25.87 5.77
CA PRO A 364 -6.45 26.81 5.03
C PRO A 364 -5.55 27.59 5.98
N PHE A 365 -4.28 27.77 5.63
CA PHE A 365 -3.36 28.52 6.48
C PHE A 365 -2.37 29.36 5.68
N GLU A 366 -1.78 30.30 6.37
CA GLU A 366 -0.63 31.09 5.98
C GLU A 366 0.36 31.20 7.17
N GLY A 367 0.71 32.37 7.65
CA GLY A 367 1.43 32.55 8.94
C GLY A 367 0.62 32.11 10.17
N TYR A 368 -0.66 31.81 9.99
CA TYR A 368 -1.58 31.26 11.00
C TYR A 368 -2.73 30.50 10.31
N PRO A 369 -3.41 29.56 11.02
CA PRO A 369 -4.61 28.90 10.52
C PRO A 369 -5.74 29.91 10.30
N ARG A 370 -6.46 29.75 9.19
CA ARG A 370 -7.70 30.46 8.88
C ARG A 370 -8.91 29.72 9.45
N ASP A 371 -10.11 29.99 8.92
CA ASP A 371 -11.31 29.26 9.32
C ASP A 371 -11.21 27.77 9.05
N VAL A 372 -11.77 26.95 9.95
CA VAL A 372 -11.79 25.49 9.83
C VAL A 372 -13.14 25.06 9.25
N TYR A 373 -13.10 24.25 8.22
CA TYR A 373 -14.29 23.70 7.57
C TYR A 373 -14.32 22.18 7.75
N THR A 374 -15.50 21.61 8.00
CA THR A 374 -15.66 20.18 8.25
C THR A 374 -16.82 19.64 7.43
N ALA A 375 -16.61 18.47 6.81
CA ALA A 375 -17.65 17.68 6.18
C ALA A 375 -17.63 16.26 6.73
N VAL A 376 -18.81 15.66 6.90
CA VAL A 376 -18.99 14.28 7.31
C VAL A 376 -19.74 13.53 6.20
N GLY A 377 -19.20 12.38 5.82
CA GLY A 377 -19.76 11.54 4.78
C GLY A 377 -19.34 11.93 3.36
N ASN A 378 -20.09 11.47 2.38
CA ASN A 378 -19.82 11.56 0.96
C ASN A 378 -20.82 12.42 0.15
N GLY A 379 -21.58 13.24 0.86
CA GLY A 379 -22.63 14.08 0.27
C GLY A 379 -22.18 15.48 -0.16
N GLU A 380 -23.16 16.36 -0.38
CA GLU A 380 -22.96 17.76 -0.83
C GLU A 380 -22.04 18.58 0.09
N GLU A 381 -21.95 18.24 1.39
CA GLU A 381 -21.06 18.91 2.34
C GLU A 381 -19.59 18.69 1.99
N LEU A 382 -19.23 17.50 1.50
CA LEU A 382 -17.86 17.20 1.08
C LEU A 382 -17.48 18.01 -0.16
N GLU A 383 -18.35 18.10 -1.16
CA GLU A 383 -18.11 18.91 -2.35
C GLU A 383 -18.10 20.41 -2.03
N ALA A 384 -18.84 20.83 -1.00
CA ALA A 384 -18.80 22.21 -0.52
C ALA A 384 -17.43 22.62 0.05
N LEU A 385 -16.64 21.65 0.58
CA LEU A 385 -15.25 21.92 0.97
C LEU A 385 -14.39 22.32 -0.23
N TYR A 386 -14.60 21.71 -1.39
CA TYR A 386 -13.87 22.08 -2.60
C TYR A 386 -14.12 23.53 -3.01
N THR A 387 -15.34 24.03 -2.84
CA THR A 387 -15.66 25.44 -3.06
C THR A 387 -14.83 26.37 -2.17
N GLN A 388 -14.54 25.97 -0.92
CA GLN A 388 -13.66 26.74 -0.04
C GLN A 388 -12.20 26.68 -0.52
N VAL A 389 -11.73 25.51 -0.98
CA VAL A 389 -10.38 25.37 -1.56
C VAL A 389 -10.17 26.34 -2.74
N GLU A 390 -11.16 26.45 -3.63
CA GLU A 390 -11.11 27.38 -4.77
C GLU A 390 -11.19 28.86 -4.38
N ALA A 391 -11.92 29.17 -3.31
CA ALA A 391 -12.18 30.54 -2.90
C ALA A 391 -11.00 31.20 -2.18
N GLU A 392 -10.10 30.42 -1.58
CA GLU A 392 -8.98 30.95 -0.80
C GLU A 392 -7.89 31.57 -1.70
N GLU A 393 -7.37 32.73 -1.26
CA GLU A 393 -6.30 33.45 -1.96
C GLU A 393 -4.95 33.22 -1.27
N ALA A 394 -3.88 33.10 -2.08
CA ALA A 394 -2.51 32.96 -1.60
C ALA A 394 -1.93 34.32 -1.20
N VAL A 395 -1.69 34.52 0.10
CA VAL A 395 -1.13 35.75 0.70
C VAL A 395 -0.39 35.42 2.00
N GLY A 396 0.53 36.27 2.43
CA GLY A 396 1.15 36.20 3.76
C GLY A 396 2.37 35.29 3.88
N GLY A 397 2.71 34.94 5.11
CA GLY A 397 3.84 34.07 5.47
C GLY A 397 3.45 32.58 5.52
N THR A 398 4.33 31.72 6.09
CA THR A 398 4.11 30.26 6.16
C THR A 398 4.43 29.72 7.55
N ASP A 399 3.44 29.15 8.26
CA ASP A 399 3.67 28.43 9.50
C ASP A 399 2.95 27.07 9.48
N ILE A 400 3.66 26.04 8.96
CA ILE A 400 3.15 24.68 8.86
C ILE A 400 2.95 24.04 10.24
N TYR A 401 3.77 24.40 11.22
CA TYR A 401 3.71 23.82 12.55
C TYR A 401 2.48 24.30 13.31
N TYR A 402 2.12 25.56 13.15
CA TYR A 402 0.91 26.09 13.75
C TYR A 402 -0.34 25.50 13.11
N ALA A 403 -0.32 25.30 11.79
CA ALA A 403 -1.41 24.62 11.07
C ALA A 403 -1.56 23.17 11.54
N ALA A 404 -0.47 22.42 11.66
CA ALA A 404 -0.48 21.05 12.17
C ALA A 404 -0.97 20.97 13.62
N MET A 405 -0.61 21.94 14.48
CA MET A 405 -1.11 22.04 15.86
C MET A 405 -2.62 22.27 15.91
N GLU A 406 -3.16 23.06 14.99
CA GLU A 406 -4.61 23.22 14.85
C GLU A 406 -5.24 21.89 14.40
N GLY A 407 -4.60 21.15 13.48
CA GLY A 407 -5.02 19.81 13.09
C GLY A 407 -5.13 18.86 14.29
N LEU A 408 -4.09 18.78 15.13
CA LEU A 408 -4.13 17.98 16.36
C LEU A 408 -5.25 18.41 17.30
N ARG A 409 -5.56 19.72 17.37
CA ARG A 409 -6.66 20.24 18.20
C ARG A 409 -8.02 19.78 17.66
N GLN A 410 -8.19 19.76 16.34
CA GLN A 410 -9.43 19.29 15.72
C GLN A 410 -9.64 17.79 15.95
N LEU A 411 -8.60 16.97 15.86
CA LEU A 411 -8.67 15.52 16.10
C LEU A 411 -9.13 15.17 17.52
N LYS A 412 -8.84 16.01 18.53
CA LYS A 412 -9.29 15.81 19.92
C LYS A 412 -10.82 15.81 20.09
N ASN A 413 -11.56 16.27 19.11
CA ASN A 413 -13.02 16.28 19.16
C ASN A 413 -13.65 14.92 18.78
N TYR A 414 -12.83 13.93 18.40
CA TYR A 414 -13.26 12.63 17.90
C TYR A 414 -12.70 11.47 18.73
N ASP A 415 -13.42 10.35 18.75
CA ASP A 415 -12.89 9.08 19.24
C ASP A 415 -12.01 8.43 18.16
N LEU A 416 -10.71 8.61 18.28
CA LEU A 416 -9.74 8.16 17.27
C LEU A 416 -9.73 6.66 17.08
N SER A 417 -10.22 5.87 18.05
CA SER A 417 -10.33 4.41 17.90
C SER A 417 -11.30 4.00 16.78
N GLN A 418 -12.24 4.87 16.43
CA GLN A 418 -13.22 4.63 15.38
C GLN A 418 -12.75 4.98 13.98
N TYR A 419 -11.59 5.63 13.85
CA TYR A 419 -11.08 6.18 12.59
C TYR A 419 -9.64 5.76 12.33
N THR A 420 -9.22 5.92 11.08
CA THR A 420 -7.80 6.03 10.71
C THR A 420 -7.48 7.53 10.60
N PRO A 421 -6.89 8.15 11.65
CA PRO A 421 -6.64 9.58 11.67
C PRO A 421 -5.39 9.94 10.86
N ALA A 422 -5.43 11.09 10.19
CA ALA A 422 -4.28 11.63 9.47
C ALA A 422 -4.33 13.16 9.40
N ILE A 423 -3.15 13.80 9.42
CA ILE A 423 -2.97 15.22 9.10
C ILE A 423 -2.09 15.30 7.85
N ILE A 424 -2.61 15.89 6.80
CA ILE A 424 -1.93 16.05 5.51
C ILE A 424 -1.61 17.52 5.32
N LEU A 425 -0.33 17.84 5.15
CA LEU A 425 0.17 19.19 4.88
C LEU A 425 0.54 19.31 3.40
N LEU A 426 -0.10 20.23 2.69
CA LEU A 426 0.23 20.60 1.32
C LEU A 426 0.85 22.01 1.33
N THR A 427 2.14 22.09 1.03
CA THR A 427 2.95 23.33 1.08
C THR A 427 4.08 23.27 0.05
N ASP A 428 4.55 24.41 -0.41
CA ASP A 428 5.71 24.55 -1.29
C ASP A 428 6.98 25.02 -0.54
N GLY A 429 6.88 25.29 0.77
CA GLY A 429 7.87 26.09 1.42
C GLY A 429 8.42 25.60 2.76
N VAL A 430 9.40 26.36 3.20
CA VAL A 430 10.01 26.27 4.51
C VAL A 430 9.19 27.10 5.49
N SER A 431 8.81 26.51 6.62
CA SER A 431 8.03 27.19 7.67
C SER A 431 8.86 28.23 8.41
N ASP A 432 8.24 29.36 8.72
CA ASP A 432 8.75 30.37 9.64
C ASP A 432 8.48 30.00 11.11
N GLY A 433 7.72 28.92 11.37
CA GLY A 433 7.27 28.49 12.69
C GLY A 433 8.29 27.67 13.48
N SER A 434 7.89 27.26 14.68
CA SER A 434 8.72 26.53 15.64
C SER A 434 8.44 25.01 15.59
N PHE A 435 9.41 24.23 15.08
CA PHE A 435 9.34 22.78 15.15
C PHE A 435 9.31 22.24 16.59
N SER A 436 10.03 22.90 17.52
CA SER A 436 10.07 22.43 18.91
C SER A 436 8.69 22.50 19.58
N ASP A 437 7.92 23.55 19.30
CA ASP A 437 6.58 23.72 19.87
C ASP A 437 5.61 22.69 19.29
N PHE A 438 5.73 22.38 18.00
CA PHE A 438 4.97 21.32 17.37
C PHE A 438 5.32 19.94 17.96
N ARG A 439 6.60 19.61 18.06
CA ARG A 439 7.06 18.35 18.66
C ARG A 439 6.49 18.17 20.07
N ASP A 440 6.65 19.17 20.92
CA ASP A 440 6.18 19.09 22.31
C ASP A 440 4.65 18.95 22.38
N GLY A 441 3.93 19.58 21.46
CA GLY A 441 2.48 19.46 21.30
C GLY A 441 2.05 18.09 20.78
N TYR A 442 2.78 17.52 19.85
CA TYR A 442 2.54 16.18 19.33
C TYR A 442 2.81 15.09 20.40
N GLU A 443 3.93 15.19 21.11
CA GLU A 443 4.23 14.29 22.24
C GLU A 443 3.14 14.36 23.32
N ALA A 444 2.64 15.55 23.61
CA ALA A 444 1.55 15.76 24.58
C ALA A 444 0.18 15.27 24.06
N PHE A 445 0.01 15.09 22.74
CA PHE A 445 -1.21 14.58 22.16
C PHE A 445 -1.46 13.11 22.58
N GLY A 446 -0.42 12.31 22.62
CA GLY A 446 -0.42 10.97 23.21
C GLY A 446 -1.20 9.91 22.41
N ALA A 447 -1.48 10.18 21.14
CA ALA A 447 -2.07 9.22 20.21
C ALA A 447 -1.31 9.29 18.89
N ASP A 448 -1.26 8.18 18.18
CA ASP A 448 -0.68 8.11 16.84
C ASP A 448 -1.61 8.74 15.81
N VAL A 449 -1.03 9.56 14.92
CA VAL A 449 -1.74 10.28 13.85
C VAL A 449 -0.92 10.23 12.57
#